data_706eb3cd577e10035d4efe8d16454303
#
_entry.id   706eb3cd577e10035d4efe8d16454303
#
_cell.length_a   1.000
_cell.length_b   1.000
_cell.length_c   1.000
_cell.angle_alpha   90.00
_cell.angle_beta   90.00
_cell.angle_gamma   90.00
#
_symmetry.space_group_name_H-M   'P 1'
#
loop_
_entity.id
_entity.type
_entity.pdbx_description
1 polymer ?
#
loop_
_entity_poly.entity_id
_entity_poly.type
_entity_poly.pdbx_seq_one_letter_code
_entity_poly.pdbx_strand_id
1 'polypeptide(L)'
;DQKEKYLPDILASRTWWCQGYSEPGAGSDLASLRTKAVREGDYYTVNGSKTWNTLGQHADMIFCLVRTSDESIRQVGISFLLIDMHSPGIEVQPIITIDCPPEGHQEINMIHFTDVKVPVENLIGEEGKGWTYAKYLLEFERGNAYSHGLKAALQRVRQISQLERDGEEARASNPDFQQKLSET
;
A
#
# COMPACT_ATOMS: atom_id res chain seq x y z
N ASP A 1 17.40 -3.85 13.67
CA ASP A 1 16.45 -4.72 12.96
C ASP A 1 15.37 -3.87 12.29
N GLN A 2 14.96 -4.23 11.05
CA GLN A 2 13.96 -3.46 10.27
C GLN A 2 12.63 -3.32 11.03
N LYS A 3 12.19 -4.33 11.77
CA LYS A 3 10.95 -4.29 12.55
C LYS A 3 11.02 -3.25 13.67
N GLU A 4 12.11 -3.19 14.37
CA GLU A 4 12.33 -2.20 15.44
C GLU A 4 12.43 -0.78 14.88
N LYS A 5 13.01 -0.63 13.69
CA LYS A 5 13.17 0.65 13.01
C LYS A 5 11.84 1.20 12.49
N TYR A 6 11.00 0.39 11.84
CA TYR A 6 9.85 0.88 11.07
C TYR A 6 8.49 0.67 11.75
N LEU A 7 8.27 -0.46 12.46
CA LEU A 7 6.94 -0.78 12.98
C LEU A 7 6.37 0.24 13.98
N PRO A 8 7.17 0.83 14.91
CA PRO A 8 6.63 1.82 15.84
C PRO A 8 6.05 3.07 15.14
N ASP A 9 6.70 3.53 14.08
CA ASP A 9 6.27 4.72 13.34
C ASP A 9 5.10 4.42 12.40
N ILE A 10 5.03 3.22 11.83
CA ILE A 10 3.88 2.73 11.07
C ILE A 10 2.64 2.67 11.97
N LEU A 11 2.75 2.03 13.14
CA LEU A 11 1.64 1.87 14.09
C LEU A 11 1.15 3.21 14.66
N ALA A 12 2.05 4.17 14.81
CA ALA A 12 1.71 5.50 15.29
C ALA A 12 1.30 6.48 14.17
N SER A 13 1.21 6.00 12.91
CA SER A 13 0.93 6.81 11.72
C SER A 13 1.86 8.03 11.57
N ARG A 14 3.13 7.90 12.00
CA ARG A 14 4.16 8.93 11.83
C ARG A 14 4.90 8.81 10.52
N THR A 15 4.99 7.60 9.96
CA THR A 15 5.62 7.32 8.68
C THR A 15 4.58 6.72 7.74
N TRP A 16 4.39 7.33 6.60
CA TRP A 16 3.44 6.89 5.60
C TRP A 16 4.14 6.06 4.53
N TRP A 17 3.46 5.02 4.07
CA TRP A 17 4.00 4.06 3.12
C TRP A 17 3.10 3.91 1.90
N CYS A 18 3.71 3.88 0.73
CA CYS A 18 3.01 3.50 -0.49
C CYS A 18 3.57 2.19 -1.07
N GLN A 19 2.79 1.60 -1.98
CA GLN A 19 3.11 0.31 -2.60
C GLN A 19 3.68 0.52 -4.01
N GLY A 20 4.86 -0.06 -4.28
CA GLY A 20 5.54 0.01 -5.56
C GLY A 20 5.57 -1.35 -6.28
N TYR A 21 4.41 -1.83 -6.77
CA TYR A 21 4.32 -3.11 -7.48
C TYR A 21 4.19 -2.91 -8.98
N SER A 22 3.03 -2.43 -9.43
CA SER A 22 2.70 -2.27 -10.85
C SER A 22 3.61 -1.28 -11.59
N GLU A 23 3.82 -1.54 -12.86
CA GLU A 23 4.52 -0.66 -13.80
C GLU A 23 3.63 -0.40 -15.01
N PRO A 24 3.88 0.61 -15.85
CA PRO A 24 3.10 0.85 -17.04
C PRO A 24 2.98 -0.38 -17.97
N GLY A 25 4.00 -1.23 -17.99
CA GLY A 25 4.03 -2.47 -18.78
C GLY A 25 3.86 -3.77 -17.98
N ALA A 26 3.61 -3.70 -16.66
CA ALA A 26 3.53 -4.86 -15.77
C ALA A 26 2.49 -4.67 -14.67
N GLY A 27 1.24 -5.00 -14.98
CA GLY A 27 0.11 -5.00 -14.06
C GLY A 27 -0.32 -6.43 -13.73
N SER A 28 -1.25 -7.01 -14.50
CA SER A 28 -1.70 -8.39 -14.32
C SER A 28 -0.56 -9.42 -14.48
N ASP A 29 0.37 -9.20 -15.41
CA ASP A 29 1.64 -9.93 -15.49
C ASP A 29 2.73 -9.18 -14.67
N LEU A 30 2.54 -9.10 -13.35
CA LEU A 30 3.48 -8.40 -12.45
C LEU A 30 4.89 -8.99 -12.50
N ALA A 31 5.04 -10.29 -12.80
CA ALA A 31 6.34 -10.92 -12.93
C ALA A 31 7.19 -10.36 -14.08
N SER A 32 6.58 -9.60 -15.01
CA SER A 32 7.28 -8.92 -16.10
C SER A 32 7.85 -7.54 -15.72
N LEU A 33 7.78 -7.15 -14.45
CA LEU A 33 8.31 -5.87 -13.96
C LEU A 33 9.78 -5.67 -14.36
N ARG A 34 10.15 -4.41 -14.63
CA ARG A 34 11.45 -4.01 -15.20
C ARG A 34 12.20 -2.98 -14.36
N THR A 35 11.59 -2.39 -13.33
CA THR A 35 12.30 -1.51 -12.41
C THR A 35 13.51 -2.26 -11.87
N LYS A 36 14.70 -1.84 -12.28
CA LYS A 36 15.95 -2.54 -12.06
C LYS A 36 16.62 -2.05 -10.78
N ALA A 37 17.20 -2.96 -10.03
CA ALA A 37 18.06 -2.66 -8.89
C ALA A 37 19.40 -3.38 -9.06
N VAL A 38 20.48 -2.64 -9.23
CA VAL A 38 21.84 -3.18 -9.38
C VAL A 38 22.58 -2.98 -8.08
N ARG A 39 23.09 -4.06 -7.49
CA ARG A 39 23.89 -3.98 -6.28
C ARG A 39 25.28 -3.45 -6.57
N GLU A 40 25.69 -2.40 -5.86
CA GLU A 40 26.98 -1.76 -5.92
C GLU A 40 27.54 -1.57 -4.50
N GLY A 41 28.28 -2.55 -4.01
CA GLY A 41 28.80 -2.54 -2.63
C GLY A 41 27.68 -2.57 -1.59
N ASP A 42 27.54 -1.52 -0.81
CA ASP A 42 26.59 -1.42 0.31
C ASP A 42 25.24 -0.80 -0.06
N TYR A 43 24.95 -0.62 -1.35
CA TYR A 43 23.67 -0.12 -1.83
C TYR A 43 23.24 -0.74 -3.15
N TYR A 44 21.96 -0.58 -3.45
CA TYR A 44 21.36 -0.83 -4.77
C TYR A 44 21.17 0.51 -5.50
N THR A 45 21.49 0.54 -6.79
CA THR A 45 21.11 1.63 -7.70
C THR A 45 19.81 1.24 -8.39
N VAL A 46 18.74 1.99 -8.13
CA VAL A 46 17.39 1.70 -8.63
C VAL A 46 17.04 2.63 -9.77
N ASN A 47 16.58 2.03 -10.90
CA ASN A 47 16.10 2.72 -12.10
C ASN A 47 14.82 2.10 -12.61
N GLY A 48 13.82 2.93 -12.95
CA GLY A 48 12.54 2.49 -13.48
C GLY A 48 11.37 3.36 -13.07
N SER A 49 10.17 2.80 -13.14
CA SER A 49 8.95 3.54 -12.77
C SER A 49 7.89 2.60 -12.20
N LYS A 50 7.15 3.09 -11.21
CA LYS A 50 5.97 2.43 -10.63
C LYS A 50 4.73 3.25 -10.92
N THR A 51 3.59 2.58 -11.10
CA THR A 51 2.31 3.23 -11.39
C THR A 51 1.21 2.75 -10.45
N TRP A 52 0.12 3.52 -10.37
CA TRP A 52 -1.01 3.26 -9.48
C TRP A 52 -0.65 3.32 -7.99
N ASN A 53 0.32 4.18 -7.65
CA ASN A 53 0.77 4.35 -6.28
C ASN A 53 -0.21 5.26 -5.53
N THR A 54 -1.11 4.66 -4.76
CA THR A 54 -2.08 5.39 -3.94
C THR A 54 -1.35 6.19 -2.87
N LEU A 55 -1.70 7.49 -2.78
CA LEU A 55 -1.13 8.46 -1.83
C LEU A 55 0.41 8.57 -1.87
N GLY A 56 1.02 8.22 -3.01
CA GLY A 56 2.47 8.30 -3.19
C GLY A 56 3.06 9.69 -2.96
N GLN A 57 2.28 10.75 -3.20
CA GLN A 57 2.69 12.15 -2.96
C GLN A 57 2.85 12.48 -1.46
N HIS A 58 2.30 11.67 -0.57
CA HIS A 58 2.38 11.83 0.88
C HIS A 58 3.26 10.78 1.56
N ALA A 59 3.78 9.83 0.79
CA ALA A 59 4.54 8.73 1.35
C ALA A 59 5.97 9.15 1.72
N ASP A 60 6.39 8.75 2.92
CA ASP A 60 7.79 8.85 3.36
C ASP A 60 8.61 7.67 2.82
N MET A 61 7.97 6.51 2.68
CA MET A 61 8.60 5.28 2.26
C MET A 61 7.77 4.56 1.20
N ILE A 62 8.45 3.81 0.33
CA ILE A 62 7.81 2.89 -0.60
C ILE A 62 8.36 1.47 -0.42
N PHE A 63 7.48 0.48 -0.29
CA PHE A 63 7.87 -0.92 -0.38
C PHE A 63 7.75 -1.38 -1.84
N CYS A 64 8.88 -1.70 -2.45
CA CYS A 64 9.03 -1.76 -3.89
C CYS A 64 9.53 -3.12 -4.38
N LEU A 65 8.84 -3.71 -5.35
CA LEU A 65 9.34 -4.87 -6.09
C LEU A 65 10.27 -4.40 -7.21
N VAL A 66 11.47 -4.95 -7.26
CA VAL A 66 12.51 -4.59 -8.20
C VAL A 66 13.12 -5.83 -8.86
N ARG A 67 13.70 -5.66 -10.05
CA ARG A 67 14.45 -6.69 -10.76
C ARG A 67 15.93 -6.62 -10.36
N THR A 68 16.40 -7.64 -9.64
CA THR A 68 17.83 -7.75 -9.25
C THR A 68 18.61 -8.72 -10.13
N SER A 69 17.94 -9.67 -10.79
CA SER A 69 18.57 -10.56 -11.78
C SER A 69 17.59 -10.97 -12.89
N ASP A 70 18.16 -11.37 -14.03
CA ASP A 70 17.41 -11.91 -15.17
C ASP A 70 17.49 -13.45 -15.14
N GLU A 71 16.44 -14.06 -14.61
CA GLU A 71 16.32 -15.49 -14.46
C GLU A 71 15.36 -16.10 -15.49
N SER A 72 15.55 -17.39 -15.83
CA SER A 72 14.62 -18.11 -16.69
C SER A 72 13.20 -18.15 -16.13
N ILE A 73 13.08 -18.20 -14.80
CA ILE A 73 11.82 -18.05 -14.07
C ILE A 73 11.76 -16.60 -13.56
N ARG A 74 10.98 -15.75 -14.23
CA ARG A 74 10.93 -14.30 -13.97
C ARG A 74 10.70 -13.92 -12.50
N GLN A 75 9.93 -14.71 -11.75
CA GLN A 75 9.64 -14.49 -10.34
C GLN A 75 10.90 -14.59 -9.46
N VAL A 76 11.87 -15.41 -9.84
CA VAL A 76 13.10 -15.63 -9.04
C VAL A 76 14.00 -14.40 -9.05
N GLY A 77 14.01 -13.64 -10.14
CA GLY A 77 14.83 -12.42 -10.26
C GLY A 77 14.23 -11.17 -9.57
N ILE A 78 13.16 -11.32 -8.77
CA ILE A 78 12.49 -10.20 -8.11
C ILE A 78 12.88 -10.13 -6.64
N SER A 79 13.30 -8.95 -6.21
CA SER A 79 13.62 -8.61 -4.81
C SER A 79 12.66 -7.55 -4.27
N PHE A 80 12.66 -7.35 -2.95
CA PHE A 80 11.75 -6.45 -2.27
C PHE A 80 12.55 -5.43 -1.45
N LEU A 81 12.52 -4.16 -1.86
CA LEU A 81 13.26 -3.07 -1.24
C LEU A 81 12.35 -2.09 -0.51
N LEU A 82 12.84 -1.57 0.61
CA LEU A 82 12.27 -0.41 1.31
C LEU A 82 13.05 0.83 0.87
N ILE A 83 12.39 1.77 0.19
CA ILE A 83 13.02 2.95 -0.39
C ILE A 83 12.48 4.19 0.30
N ASP A 84 13.37 5.07 0.74
CA ASP A 84 13.03 6.39 1.26
C ASP A 84 12.60 7.29 0.09
N MET A 85 11.36 7.78 0.14
CA MET A 85 10.77 8.62 -0.92
C MET A 85 11.41 10.01 -1.04
N HIS A 86 12.19 10.43 -0.03
CA HIS A 86 12.96 11.68 -0.08
C HIS A 86 14.35 11.52 -0.71
N SER A 87 14.69 10.30 -1.16
CA SER A 87 15.98 10.04 -1.82
C SER A 87 16.12 10.83 -3.11
N PRO A 88 17.33 11.38 -3.41
CA PRO A 88 17.59 11.99 -4.70
C PRO A 88 17.30 11.05 -5.87
N GLY A 89 16.71 11.57 -6.94
CA GLY A 89 16.34 10.79 -8.13
C GLY A 89 14.94 10.19 -8.10
N ILE A 90 14.14 10.47 -7.07
CA ILE A 90 12.71 10.12 -7.03
C ILE A 90 11.88 11.31 -7.49
N GLU A 91 10.98 11.05 -8.44
CA GLU A 91 9.98 12.00 -8.91
C GLU A 91 8.60 11.37 -8.80
N VAL A 92 7.66 12.09 -8.18
CA VAL A 92 6.26 11.67 -8.03
C VAL A 92 5.41 12.50 -8.99
N GLN A 93 4.74 11.83 -9.92
CA GLN A 93 3.89 12.44 -10.93
C GLN A 93 2.43 12.03 -10.72
N PRO A 94 1.48 12.99 -10.62
CA PRO A 94 0.07 12.68 -10.48
C PRO A 94 -0.49 11.98 -11.74
N ILE A 95 -1.37 10.99 -11.52
CA ILE A 95 -2.18 10.40 -12.59
C ILE A 95 -3.57 11.01 -12.48
N ILE A 96 -3.99 11.70 -13.54
CA ILE A 96 -5.33 12.28 -13.60
C ILE A 96 -6.34 11.16 -13.87
N THR A 97 -7.22 10.95 -12.93
CA THR A 97 -8.29 9.96 -12.99
C THR A 97 -9.57 10.54 -13.61
N ILE A 98 -10.56 9.68 -13.94
CA ILE A 98 -11.78 10.11 -14.66
C ILE A 98 -12.62 11.12 -13.86
N ASP A 99 -12.53 11.11 -12.54
CA ASP A 99 -13.18 12.07 -11.63
C ASP A 99 -12.48 13.43 -11.58
N CYS A 100 -11.32 13.57 -12.25
CA CYS A 100 -10.57 14.82 -12.38
C CYS A 100 -10.51 15.63 -11.08
N PRO A 101 -9.90 15.09 -10.00
CA PRO A 101 -9.82 15.81 -8.73
C PRO A 101 -9.07 17.14 -8.90
N PRO A 102 -9.35 18.16 -8.07
CA PRO A 102 -8.59 19.40 -8.08
C PRO A 102 -7.09 19.15 -7.91
N GLU A 103 -6.26 20.07 -8.41
CA GLU A 103 -4.81 20.00 -8.25
C GLU A 103 -4.42 19.83 -6.77
N GLY A 104 -3.53 18.89 -6.48
CA GLY A 104 -3.11 18.53 -5.13
C GLY A 104 -4.03 17.54 -4.39
N HIS A 105 -5.18 17.19 -4.96
CA HIS A 105 -6.14 16.24 -4.38
C HIS A 105 -6.13 14.86 -5.07
N GLN A 106 -5.21 14.62 -6.00
CA GLN A 106 -5.07 13.32 -6.64
C GLN A 106 -4.64 12.27 -5.60
N GLU A 107 -5.21 11.07 -5.73
CA GLU A 107 -4.83 9.94 -4.86
C GLU A 107 -3.81 9.01 -5.53
N ILE A 108 -3.79 9.00 -6.86
CA ILE A 108 -3.03 8.02 -7.64
C ILE A 108 -1.84 8.70 -8.33
N ASN A 109 -0.70 8.05 -8.24
CA ASN A 109 0.56 8.61 -8.76
C ASN A 109 1.35 7.58 -9.57
N MET A 110 2.25 8.11 -10.39
CA MET A 110 3.40 7.40 -10.95
C MET A 110 4.65 7.87 -10.21
N ILE A 111 5.55 6.94 -9.91
CA ILE A 111 6.82 7.22 -9.24
C ILE A 111 7.94 6.79 -10.15
N HIS A 112 8.84 7.73 -10.45
CA HIS A 112 10.03 7.50 -11.27
C HIS A 112 11.27 7.42 -10.39
N PHE A 113 12.16 6.50 -10.75
CA PHE A 113 13.44 6.29 -10.08
C PHE A 113 14.56 6.48 -11.11
N THR A 114 15.47 7.41 -10.83
CA THR A 114 16.66 7.68 -11.65
C THR A 114 17.89 7.64 -10.76
N ASP A 115 18.67 6.58 -10.87
CA ASP A 115 19.89 6.33 -10.11
C ASP A 115 19.72 6.44 -8.58
N VAL A 116 18.56 6.03 -8.07
CA VAL A 116 18.24 6.11 -6.64
C VAL A 116 19.08 5.12 -5.86
N LYS A 117 19.80 5.60 -4.85
CA LYS A 117 20.65 4.78 -3.98
C LYS A 117 19.87 4.28 -2.79
N VAL A 118 19.77 2.96 -2.66
CA VAL A 118 19.03 2.28 -1.59
C VAL A 118 20.00 1.38 -0.80
N PRO A 119 20.20 1.57 0.50
CA PRO A 119 21.08 0.74 1.31
C PRO A 119 20.73 -0.75 1.23
N VAL A 120 21.72 -1.64 1.21
CA VAL A 120 21.47 -3.09 1.15
C VAL A 120 20.72 -3.61 2.37
N GLU A 121 20.81 -2.93 3.50
CA GLU A 121 20.05 -3.23 4.72
C GLU A 121 18.53 -3.01 4.58
N ASN A 122 18.10 -2.28 3.54
CA ASN A 122 16.72 -2.06 3.21
C ASN A 122 16.11 -3.18 2.34
N LEU A 123 16.88 -4.23 2.04
CA LEU A 123 16.35 -5.45 1.42
C LEU A 123 15.45 -6.20 2.42
N ILE A 124 14.23 -6.53 2.04
CA ILE A 124 13.37 -7.42 2.81
C ILE A 124 13.80 -8.87 2.56
N GLY A 125 14.21 -9.54 3.62
CA GLY A 125 14.60 -10.95 3.58
C GLY A 125 15.81 -11.20 2.67
N GLU A 126 15.63 -12.04 1.65
CA GLU A 126 16.69 -12.48 0.73
C GLU A 126 16.47 -11.92 -0.68
N GLU A 127 17.58 -11.63 -1.36
CA GLU A 127 17.57 -11.27 -2.77
C GLU A 127 16.98 -12.39 -3.62
N GLY A 128 16.13 -12.04 -4.61
CA GLY A 128 15.43 -13.01 -5.45
C GLY A 128 14.19 -13.65 -4.80
N LYS A 129 13.86 -13.33 -3.55
CA LYS A 129 12.67 -13.84 -2.84
C LYS A 129 11.51 -12.85 -2.74
N GLY A 130 11.63 -11.69 -3.36
CA GLY A 130 10.62 -10.62 -3.31
C GLY A 130 9.23 -11.05 -3.74
N TRP A 131 9.13 -11.94 -4.74
CA TRP A 131 7.85 -12.50 -5.18
C TRP A 131 7.12 -13.27 -4.07
N THR A 132 7.83 -14.04 -3.29
CA THR A 132 7.26 -14.80 -2.16
C THR A 132 6.74 -13.86 -1.08
N TYR A 133 7.50 -12.81 -0.75
CA TYR A 133 7.10 -11.83 0.25
C TYR A 133 5.89 -11.00 -0.22
N ALA A 134 5.86 -10.62 -1.50
CA ALA A 134 4.73 -9.91 -2.09
C ALA A 134 3.44 -10.73 -2.06
N LYS A 135 3.50 -12.03 -2.39
CA LYS A 135 2.34 -12.92 -2.30
C LYS A 135 1.82 -13.03 -0.86
N TYR A 136 2.72 -13.17 0.10
CA TYR A 136 2.35 -13.22 1.51
C TYR A 136 1.63 -11.95 1.96
N LEU A 137 2.12 -10.77 1.56
CA LEU A 137 1.45 -9.51 1.86
C LEU A 137 0.04 -9.45 1.25
N LEU A 138 -0.12 -9.87 0.00
CA LEU A 138 -1.41 -9.86 -0.69
C LEU A 138 -2.47 -10.79 -0.06
N GLU A 139 -2.07 -11.84 0.65
CA GLU A 139 -2.98 -12.70 1.41
C GLU A 139 -3.67 -11.92 2.52
N PHE A 140 -2.96 -11.02 3.21
CA PHE A 140 -3.54 -10.15 4.23
C PHE A 140 -4.37 -9.00 3.63
N GLU A 141 -3.93 -8.44 2.52
CA GLU A 141 -4.62 -7.34 1.84
C GLU A 141 -6.03 -7.75 1.38
N ARG A 142 -6.18 -8.96 0.84
CA ARG A 142 -7.44 -9.43 0.23
C ARG A 142 -8.57 -9.73 1.21
N GLY A 143 -8.32 -9.84 2.50
CA GLY A 143 -9.29 -10.34 3.48
C GLY A 143 -9.78 -9.33 4.51
N ASN A 144 -9.09 -8.23 4.79
CA ASN A 144 -9.29 -7.48 6.04
C ASN A 144 -9.61 -5.99 5.90
N ALA A 145 -9.53 -5.39 4.73
CA ALA A 145 -9.62 -3.93 4.57
C ALA A 145 -11.00 -3.35 4.94
N TYR A 146 -12.08 -4.12 4.75
CA TYR A 146 -13.45 -3.60 4.86
C TYR A 146 -14.13 -3.88 6.21
N SER A 147 -13.69 -4.89 6.95
CA SER A 147 -14.40 -5.35 8.16
C SER A 147 -14.40 -4.32 9.30
N HIS A 148 -13.33 -3.55 9.44
CA HIS A 148 -13.23 -2.51 10.48
C HIS A 148 -14.19 -1.34 10.24
N GLY A 149 -14.27 -0.84 9.01
CA GLY A 149 -15.19 0.22 8.62
C GLY A 149 -16.64 -0.19 8.81
N LEU A 150 -17.01 -1.39 8.39
CA LEU A 150 -18.34 -1.94 8.55
C LEU A 150 -18.72 -2.13 10.03
N LYS A 151 -17.82 -2.69 10.84
CA LYS A 151 -18.02 -2.82 12.29
C LYS A 151 -18.21 -1.48 12.99
N ALA A 152 -17.39 -0.48 12.63
CA ALA A 152 -17.51 0.87 13.16
C ALA A 152 -18.83 1.54 12.75
N ALA A 153 -19.27 1.36 11.50
CA ALA A 153 -20.54 1.85 11.00
C ALA A 153 -21.73 1.21 11.76
N LEU A 154 -21.72 -0.11 11.92
CA LEU A 154 -22.75 -0.83 12.70
C LEU A 154 -22.78 -0.38 14.16
N GLN A 155 -21.62 -0.19 14.79
CA GLN A 155 -21.54 0.30 16.16
C GLN A 155 -22.12 1.71 16.27
N ARG A 156 -21.85 2.58 15.28
CA ARG A 156 -22.40 3.94 15.23
C ARG A 156 -23.92 3.93 15.06
N VAL A 157 -24.45 3.08 14.17
CA VAL A 157 -25.90 2.89 14.01
C VAL A 157 -26.56 2.45 15.32
N ARG A 158 -25.97 1.49 16.05
CA ARG A 158 -26.44 1.07 17.37
C ARG A 158 -26.43 2.21 18.39
N GLN A 159 -25.39 3.02 18.45
CA GLN A 159 -25.32 4.18 19.33
C GLN A 159 -26.39 5.22 19.01
N ILE A 160 -26.56 5.57 17.73
CA ILE A 160 -27.56 6.53 17.29
C ILE A 160 -28.97 6.02 17.62
N SER A 161 -29.27 4.75 17.38
CA SER A 161 -30.59 4.18 17.65
C SER A 161 -30.99 4.17 19.14
N GLN A 162 -30.01 4.23 20.05
CA GLN A 162 -30.26 4.41 21.48
C GLN A 162 -30.63 5.84 21.84
N LEU A 163 -30.17 6.82 21.08
CA LEU A 163 -30.42 8.26 21.31
C LEU A 163 -31.69 8.72 20.58
N GLU A 164 -31.99 8.17 19.43
CA GLU A 164 -33.17 8.48 18.63
C GLU A 164 -34.43 7.91 19.28
N ARG A 165 -35.51 8.71 19.31
CA ARG A 165 -36.79 8.35 19.87
C ARG A 165 -37.83 8.04 18.78
N ASP A 166 -38.63 7.01 19.03
CA ASP A 166 -39.85 6.67 18.28
C ASP A 166 -41.02 6.72 19.29
N GLY A 167 -41.62 7.92 19.45
CA GLY A 167 -42.47 8.23 20.57
C GLY A 167 -41.70 8.39 21.89
N GLU A 168 -42.10 7.65 22.92
CA GLU A 168 -41.43 7.68 24.25
C GLU A 168 -40.24 6.71 24.33
N GLU A 169 -40.17 5.72 23.44
CA GLU A 169 -39.17 4.68 23.45
C GLU A 169 -37.94 4.99 22.55
N ALA A 170 -36.79 4.42 22.88
CA ALA A 170 -35.63 4.50 22.00
C ALA A 170 -35.88 3.66 20.74
N ARG A 171 -35.44 4.15 19.58
CA ARG A 171 -35.56 3.40 18.32
C ARG A 171 -34.91 2.03 18.36
N ALA A 172 -33.86 1.87 19.18
CA ALA A 172 -33.22 0.60 19.44
C ALA A 172 -34.16 -0.47 20.01
N SER A 173 -35.30 -0.09 20.64
CA SER A 173 -36.30 -1.00 21.21
C SER A 173 -37.35 -1.46 20.19
N ASN A 174 -37.40 -0.84 18.99
CA ASN A 174 -38.36 -1.18 17.96
C ASN A 174 -38.00 -2.54 17.32
N PRO A 175 -38.95 -3.54 17.34
CA PRO A 175 -38.70 -4.88 16.84
C PRO A 175 -38.30 -4.92 15.35
N ASP A 176 -38.92 -4.10 14.50
CA ASP A 176 -38.65 -4.05 13.06
C ASP A 176 -37.24 -3.49 12.80
N PHE A 177 -36.81 -2.51 13.61
CA PHE A 177 -35.45 -1.99 13.53
C PHE A 177 -34.41 -3.04 13.96
N GLN A 178 -34.68 -3.77 15.06
CA GLN A 178 -33.80 -4.84 15.54
C GLN A 178 -33.69 -5.97 14.51
N GLN A 179 -34.78 -6.35 13.87
CA GLN A 179 -34.78 -7.37 12.82
C GLN A 179 -33.88 -6.91 11.65
N LYS A 180 -34.11 -5.72 11.12
CA LYS A 180 -33.28 -5.17 10.01
C LYS A 180 -31.80 -5.07 10.37
N LEU A 181 -31.49 -4.67 11.61
CA LEU A 181 -30.12 -4.60 12.08
C LEU A 181 -29.45 -5.97 12.21
N SER A 182 -30.23 -7.03 12.46
CA SER A 182 -29.71 -8.41 12.54
C SER A 182 -29.46 -9.06 11.19
N GLU A 183 -30.07 -8.54 10.13
CA GLU A 183 -29.92 -9.00 8.74
C GLU A 183 -28.72 -8.35 8.03
N THR A 184 -28.05 -7.37 8.67
CA THR A 184 -26.90 -6.62 8.16
C THR A 184 -25.59 -7.17 8.69
#